data_5d79b54e04c0002f61008e0927070bde
#
_entry.id   5d79b54e04c0002f61008e0927070bde
#
_cell.length_a   1.000
_cell.length_b   1.000
_cell.length_c   1.000
_cell.angle_alpha   90.00
_cell.angle_beta   90.00
_cell.angle_gamma   90.00
#
_symmetry.space_group_name_H-M   'P 1'
#
loop_
_entity.id
_entity.type
_entity.pdbx_description
1 polymer ?
#
loop_
_entity_poly.entity_id
_entity_poly.type
_entity_poly.pdbx_seq_one_letter_code
_entity_poly.pdbx_strand_id
1 'polypeptide(L)'
;ITWVMRLTADLFEVFGQGISGRDLILFFGGLFLLWKSSQEMYHALEGEDESGDEPSGKGGNFLYTIIQIAIIDIVFSLDSVITAVGMVSHVPVMVAAIIVAVLVMMVASRTISEFIDKHPSLKMLALSFLLLVGTVLIAESLDVHLPKGYVYFAMAFSLAVETINIKLRTAMAKKRKQTDPVKLRKDIPGQ
;
A
#
# COMPACT_ATOMS: atom_id res chain seq x y z
N ILE A 1 -9.79 -24.07 8.45
CA ILE A 1 -9.25 -24.91 7.35
C ILE A 1 -10.39 -25.34 6.43
N THR A 2 -11.43 -26.00 6.92
CA THR A 2 -12.57 -26.49 6.09
C THR A 2 -13.28 -25.36 5.33
N TRP A 3 -13.37 -24.16 5.87
CA TRP A 3 -13.98 -23.01 5.22
C TRP A 3 -13.08 -22.48 4.08
N VAL A 4 -11.77 -22.41 4.30
CA VAL A 4 -10.78 -22.04 3.27
C VAL A 4 -10.80 -23.04 2.10
N MET A 5 -10.90 -24.33 2.39
CA MET A 5 -11.01 -25.38 1.36
C MET A 5 -12.31 -25.25 0.54
N ARG A 6 -13.40 -24.74 1.09
CA ARG A 6 -14.63 -24.45 0.35
C ARG A 6 -14.50 -23.23 -0.56
N LEU A 7 -13.68 -22.23 -0.17
CA LEU A 7 -13.42 -21.05 -0.99
C LEU A 7 -12.53 -21.33 -2.18
N THR A 8 -11.71 -22.37 -2.12
CA THR A 8 -10.83 -22.81 -3.22
C THR A 8 -11.48 -23.86 -4.12
N ALA A 9 -12.71 -24.31 -3.82
CA ALA A 9 -13.45 -25.19 -4.70
C ALA A 9 -14.07 -24.39 -5.85
N ASP A 10 -14.00 -24.94 -7.06
CA ASP A 10 -14.56 -24.33 -8.25
C ASP A 10 -16.08 -24.19 -8.12
N LEU A 11 -16.59 -22.99 -8.31
CA LEU A 11 -18.01 -22.67 -8.27
C LEU A 11 -18.64 -22.88 -9.65
N PHE A 12 -17.93 -22.54 -10.70
CA PHE A 12 -18.34 -22.69 -12.10
C PHE A 12 -17.11 -22.61 -13.01
N GLU A 13 -17.25 -23.15 -14.23
CA GLU A 13 -16.22 -23.09 -15.26
C GLU A 13 -16.58 -22.04 -16.32
N VAL A 14 -15.60 -21.13 -16.61
CA VAL A 14 -15.71 -20.14 -17.68
C VAL A 14 -14.50 -20.30 -18.60
N PHE A 15 -14.74 -20.49 -19.89
CA PHE A 15 -13.69 -20.70 -20.90
C PHE A 15 -12.70 -21.83 -20.58
N GLY A 16 -13.16 -22.88 -19.87
CA GLY A 16 -12.33 -24.04 -19.51
C GLY A 16 -11.43 -23.81 -18.28
N GLN A 17 -11.63 -22.71 -17.55
CA GLN A 17 -11.00 -22.43 -16.26
C GLN A 17 -12.06 -22.54 -15.17
N GLY A 18 -11.74 -23.27 -14.09
CA GLY A 18 -12.55 -23.32 -12.87
C GLY A 18 -12.41 -22.02 -12.11
N ILE A 19 -13.51 -21.32 -11.86
CA ILE A 19 -13.52 -20.09 -11.06
C ILE A 19 -13.98 -20.42 -9.65
N SER A 20 -13.10 -20.20 -8.69
CA SER A 20 -13.37 -20.39 -7.27
C SER A 20 -13.85 -19.10 -6.60
N GLY A 21 -14.41 -19.21 -5.38
CA GLY A 21 -14.74 -18.04 -4.57
C GLY A 21 -13.51 -17.19 -4.24
N ARG A 22 -12.33 -17.82 -4.11
CA ARG A 22 -11.05 -17.15 -3.95
C ARG A 22 -10.75 -16.22 -5.14
N ASP A 23 -10.89 -16.73 -6.36
CA ASP A 23 -10.52 -15.98 -7.56
C ASP A 23 -11.41 -14.75 -7.75
N LEU A 24 -12.70 -14.87 -7.43
CA LEU A 24 -13.62 -13.72 -7.41
C LEU A 24 -13.19 -12.65 -6.41
N ILE A 25 -12.82 -13.05 -5.18
CA ILE A 25 -12.36 -12.09 -4.15
C ILE A 25 -11.05 -11.43 -4.57
N LEU A 26 -10.10 -12.18 -5.13
CA LEU A 26 -8.83 -11.64 -5.63
C LEU A 26 -9.05 -10.70 -6.81
N PHE A 27 -9.93 -11.04 -7.74
CA PHE A 27 -10.24 -10.20 -8.89
C PHE A 27 -10.88 -8.87 -8.50
N PHE A 28 -11.99 -8.91 -7.76
CA PHE A 28 -12.67 -7.69 -7.33
C PHE A 28 -11.86 -6.89 -6.30
N GLY A 29 -11.12 -7.56 -5.42
CA GLY A 29 -10.20 -6.94 -4.50
C GLY A 29 -9.05 -6.23 -5.22
N GLY A 30 -8.48 -6.87 -6.22
CA GLY A 30 -7.45 -6.27 -7.07
C GLY A 30 -7.96 -5.05 -7.84
N LEU A 31 -9.15 -5.12 -8.44
CA LEU A 31 -9.80 -3.99 -9.11
C LEU A 31 -10.05 -2.83 -8.13
N PHE A 32 -10.54 -3.14 -6.93
CA PHE A 32 -10.75 -2.14 -5.89
C PHE A 32 -9.44 -1.45 -5.50
N LEU A 33 -8.34 -2.20 -5.33
CA LEU A 33 -7.02 -1.65 -5.03
C LEU A 33 -6.52 -0.74 -6.16
N LEU A 34 -6.66 -1.15 -7.43
CA LEU A 34 -6.28 -0.33 -8.58
C LEU A 34 -7.05 0.98 -8.61
N TRP A 35 -8.38 0.90 -8.48
CA TRP A 35 -9.23 2.08 -8.46
C TRP A 35 -8.89 3.02 -7.31
N LYS A 36 -8.80 2.48 -6.08
CA LYS A 36 -8.53 3.30 -4.88
C LYS A 36 -7.14 3.91 -4.90
N SER A 37 -6.12 3.14 -5.27
CA SER A 37 -4.75 3.66 -5.37
C SER A 37 -4.62 4.75 -6.43
N SER A 38 -5.29 4.59 -7.58
CA SER A 38 -5.32 5.60 -8.63
C SER A 38 -5.99 6.88 -8.16
N GLN A 39 -7.13 6.77 -7.45
CA GLN A 39 -7.83 7.92 -6.88
C GLN A 39 -6.97 8.66 -5.84
N GLU A 40 -6.34 7.93 -4.93
CA GLU A 40 -5.45 8.54 -3.92
C GLU A 40 -4.21 9.19 -4.54
N MET A 41 -3.65 8.60 -5.62
CA MET A 41 -2.58 9.24 -6.38
C MET A 41 -3.02 10.54 -7.02
N TYR A 42 -4.20 10.56 -7.62
CA TYR A 42 -4.78 11.74 -8.24
C TYR A 42 -4.90 12.88 -7.21
N HIS A 43 -5.53 12.62 -6.06
CA HIS A 43 -5.65 13.60 -4.98
C HIS A 43 -4.28 14.05 -4.42
N ALA A 44 -3.30 13.15 -4.37
CA ALA A 44 -1.96 13.49 -3.90
C ALA A 44 -1.17 14.38 -4.87
N LEU A 45 -1.52 14.37 -6.16
CA LEU A 45 -0.84 15.15 -7.21
C LEU A 45 -1.50 16.49 -7.48
N GLU A 46 -2.83 16.54 -7.51
CA GLU A 46 -3.57 17.75 -7.87
C GLU A 46 -3.88 18.66 -6.67
N GLY A 47 -3.60 18.18 -5.45
CA GLY A 47 -4.02 18.86 -4.22
C GLY A 47 -5.51 18.60 -3.94
N GLU A 48 -5.93 18.84 -2.71
CA GLU A 48 -7.33 18.84 -2.34
C GLU A 48 -7.99 20.10 -2.94
N ASP A 49 -8.57 19.96 -4.14
CA ASP A 49 -9.65 20.86 -4.52
C ASP A 49 -10.82 20.58 -3.57
N GLU A 50 -11.14 21.53 -2.71
CA GLU A 50 -12.25 21.52 -1.75
C GLU A 50 -13.65 21.42 -2.42
N SER A 51 -13.72 20.98 -3.66
CA SER A 51 -14.92 20.94 -4.49
C SER A 51 -15.32 19.54 -4.95
N GLY A 52 -15.48 18.62 -4.05
CA GLY A 52 -16.05 17.31 -4.35
C GLY A 52 -16.76 16.74 -3.14
N ASP A 53 -18.10 16.83 -3.13
CA ASP A 53 -19.11 16.17 -2.31
C ASP A 53 -18.60 15.10 -1.29
N GLU A 54 -17.86 15.53 -0.28
CA GLU A 54 -17.73 14.72 0.92
C GLU A 54 -19.03 14.91 1.72
N PRO A 55 -19.74 13.82 2.06
CA PRO A 55 -20.92 13.94 2.91
C PRO A 55 -20.50 14.58 4.23
N SER A 56 -20.99 15.80 4.45
CA SER A 56 -20.72 16.65 5.60
C SER A 56 -21.17 16.00 6.91
N GLY A 57 -20.30 15.17 7.48
CA GLY A 57 -20.50 14.57 8.79
C GLY A 57 -19.22 13.90 9.28
N LYS A 58 -18.56 14.49 10.26
CA LYS A 58 -17.33 13.96 10.87
C LYS A 58 -17.38 12.46 11.25
N GLY A 59 -18.57 11.88 11.39
CA GLY A 59 -18.77 10.45 11.68
C GLY A 59 -18.89 9.57 10.42
N GLY A 60 -19.40 10.11 9.30
CA GLY A 60 -19.57 9.37 8.05
C GLY A 60 -18.24 9.04 7.38
N ASN A 61 -17.32 9.99 7.35
CA ASN A 61 -15.99 9.81 6.77
C ASN A 61 -15.15 8.80 7.55
N PHE A 62 -15.25 8.78 8.87
CA PHE A 62 -14.52 7.83 9.71
C PHE A 62 -14.98 6.38 9.47
N LEU A 63 -16.28 6.12 9.46
CA LEU A 63 -16.83 4.79 9.21
C LEU A 63 -16.50 4.30 7.80
N TYR A 64 -16.62 5.19 6.81
CA TYR A 64 -16.26 4.90 5.43
C TYR A 64 -14.79 4.50 5.27
N THR A 65 -13.88 5.24 5.91
CA THR A 65 -12.44 4.93 5.91
C THR A 65 -12.16 3.58 6.58
N ILE A 66 -12.82 3.28 7.71
CA ILE A 66 -12.68 1.97 8.37
C ILE A 66 -13.13 0.83 7.46
N ILE A 67 -14.27 0.99 6.79
CA ILE A 67 -14.79 -0.02 5.85
C ILE A 67 -13.80 -0.23 4.69
N GLN A 68 -13.25 0.84 4.12
CA GLN A 68 -12.24 0.73 3.07
C GLN A 68 -10.99 -0.04 3.55
N ILE A 69 -10.47 0.30 4.73
CA ILE A 69 -9.32 -0.39 5.31
C ILE A 69 -9.65 -1.86 5.56
N ALA A 70 -10.83 -2.15 6.10
CA ALA A 70 -11.26 -3.53 6.36
C ALA A 70 -11.38 -4.36 5.07
N ILE A 71 -11.88 -3.78 3.98
CA ILE A 71 -11.93 -4.46 2.67
C ILE A 71 -10.51 -4.80 2.18
N ILE A 72 -9.61 -3.83 2.23
CA ILE A 72 -8.20 -4.03 1.84
C ILE A 72 -7.56 -5.12 2.71
N ASP A 73 -7.77 -5.08 4.01
CA ASP A 73 -7.23 -6.05 4.95
C ASP A 73 -7.76 -7.47 4.69
N ILE A 74 -9.05 -7.62 4.43
CA ILE A 74 -9.66 -8.91 4.07
C ILE A 74 -9.04 -9.49 2.80
N VAL A 75 -8.84 -8.65 1.77
CA VAL A 75 -8.24 -9.10 0.49
C VAL A 75 -6.82 -9.59 0.70
N PHE A 76 -5.98 -8.84 1.43
CA PHE A 76 -4.60 -9.24 1.72
C PHE A 76 -4.52 -10.43 2.68
N SER A 77 -5.37 -10.47 3.71
CA SER A 77 -5.39 -11.54 4.68
C SER A 77 -5.81 -12.86 4.06
N LEU A 78 -6.79 -12.85 3.13
CA LEU A 78 -7.23 -14.05 2.44
C LEU A 78 -6.10 -14.70 1.65
N ASP A 79 -5.39 -13.91 0.84
CA ASP A 79 -4.24 -14.39 0.08
C ASP A 79 -3.11 -14.92 0.98
N SER A 80 -2.79 -14.18 2.04
CA SER A 80 -1.76 -14.55 3.01
C SER A 80 -2.12 -15.81 3.80
N VAL A 81 -3.38 -15.96 4.22
CA VAL A 81 -3.85 -17.14 4.95
C VAL A 81 -3.85 -18.39 4.07
N ILE A 82 -4.33 -18.28 2.82
CA ILE A 82 -4.32 -19.41 1.87
C ILE A 82 -2.87 -19.86 1.62
N THR A 83 -1.97 -18.91 1.39
CA THR A 83 -0.54 -19.20 1.21
C THR A 83 0.06 -19.87 2.45
N ALA A 84 -0.23 -19.34 3.65
CA ALA A 84 0.28 -19.90 4.92
C ALA A 84 -0.25 -21.31 5.19
N VAL A 85 -1.54 -21.57 4.92
CA VAL A 85 -2.14 -22.91 5.07
C VAL A 85 -1.50 -23.93 4.11
N GLY A 86 -1.12 -23.48 2.90
CA GLY A 86 -0.40 -24.34 1.96
C GLY A 86 1.05 -24.65 2.36
N MET A 87 1.68 -23.78 3.14
CA MET A 87 3.11 -23.90 3.52
C MET A 87 3.33 -24.56 4.89
N VAL A 88 2.40 -24.44 5.83
CA VAL A 88 2.57 -24.87 7.22
C VAL A 88 1.49 -25.83 7.66
N SER A 89 1.90 -27.01 8.10
CA SER A 89 0.99 -28.05 8.63
C SER A 89 0.59 -27.82 10.10
N HIS A 90 1.26 -26.90 10.82
CA HIS A 90 1.05 -26.66 12.25
C HIS A 90 0.28 -25.37 12.51
N VAL A 91 -1.04 -25.47 12.69
CA VAL A 91 -1.94 -24.33 12.99
C VAL A 91 -1.47 -23.45 14.17
N PRO A 92 -0.97 -24.01 15.31
CA PRO A 92 -0.49 -23.17 16.41
C PRO A 92 0.67 -22.23 16.04
N VAL A 93 1.57 -22.70 15.18
CA VAL A 93 2.72 -21.89 14.72
C VAL A 93 2.23 -20.73 13.83
N MET A 94 1.28 -21.00 12.95
CA MET A 94 0.65 -19.99 12.09
C MET A 94 -0.06 -18.92 12.93
N VAL A 95 -0.85 -19.33 13.92
CA VAL A 95 -1.57 -18.39 14.82
C VAL A 95 -0.57 -17.53 15.60
N ALA A 96 0.49 -18.14 16.16
CA ALA A 96 1.52 -17.39 16.87
C ALA A 96 2.23 -16.37 15.98
N ALA A 97 2.58 -16.75 14.74
CA ALA A 97 3.21 -15.85 13.78
C ALA A 97 2.31 -14.66 13.42
N ILE A 98 1.00 -14.89 13.22
CA ILE A 98 0.04 -13.80 12.93
C ILE A 98 -0.08 -12.86 14.13
N ILE A 99 -0.19 -13.38 15.35
CA ILE A 99 -0.28 -12.55 16.56
C ILE A 99 0.96 -11.67 16.70
N VAL A 100 2.16 -12.24 16.54
CA VAL A 100 3.42 -11.48 16.59
C VAL A 100 3.46 -10.41 15.51
N ALA A 101 3.09 -10.74 14.27
CA ALA A 101 3.05 -9.79 13.16
C ALA A 101 2.11 -8.61 13.44
N VAL A 102 0.90 -8.87 13.95
CA VAL A 102 -0.08 -7.84 14.31
C VAL A 102 0.45 -6.94 15.43
N LEU A 103 1.07 -7.51 16.46
CA LEU A 103 1.66 -6.73 17.56
C LEU A 103 2.79 -5.81 17.04
N VAL A 104 3.68 -6.31 16.19
CA VAL A 104 4.73 -5.51 15.56
C VAL A 104 4.13 -4.39 14.71
N MET A 105 3.11 -4.70 13.93
CA MET A 105 2.42 -3.71 13.09
C MET A 105 1.76 -2.61 13.95
N MET A 106 1.10 -2.96 15.05
CA MET A 106 0.48 -1.99 15.96
C MET A 106 1.50 -1.03 16.58
N VAL A 107 2.65 -1.54 17.00
CA VAL A 107 3.73 -0.72 17.58
C VAL A 107 4.40 0.16 16.51
N ALA A 108 4.61 -0.37 15.31
CA ALA A 108 5.29 0.33 14.23
C ALA A 108 4.40 1.34 13.48
N SER A 109 3.07 1.17 13.48
CA SER A 109 2.12 1.92 12.66
C SER A 109 2.25 3.43 12.81
N ARG A 110 2.31 3.94 14.03
CA ARG A 110 2.43 5.38 14.31
C ARG A 110 3.73 5.95 13.75
N THR A 111 4.85 5.29 13.98
CA THR A 111 6.17 5.77 13.53
C THR A 111 6.24 5.75 12.00
N ILE A 112 5.68 4.73 11.37
CA ILE A 112 5.63 4.60 9.90
C ILE A 112 4.74 5.70 9.31
N SER A 113 3.55 5.94 9.87
CA SER A 113 2.66 7.00 9.41
C SER A 113 3.31 8.37 9.49
N GLU A 114 3.87 8.74 10.64
CA GLU A 114 4.59 10.01 10.81
C GLU A 114 5.79 10.17 9.86
N PHE A 115 6.43 9.06 9.50
CA PHE A 115 7.55 9.06 8.55
C PHE A 115 7.08 9.28 7.12
N ILE A 116 5.99 8.62 6.72
CA ILE A 116 5.38 8.77 5.38
C ILE A 116 4.85 10.20 5.20
N ASP A 117 4.18 10.77 6.21
CA ASP A 117 3.64 12.12 6.17
C ASP A 117 4.74 13.19 5.97
N LYS A 118 5.94 12.94 6.50
CA LYS A 118 7.10 13.82 6.29
C LYS A 118 7.74 13.69 4.91
N HIS A 119 7.43 12.63 4.16
CA HIS A 119 8.07 12.31 2.89
C HIS A 119 7.01 11.98 1.82
N PRO A 120 6.45 12.98 1.11
CA PRO A 120 5.40 12.77 0.11
C PRO A 120 5.77 11.75 -0.98
N SER A 121 7.06 11.66 -1.32
CA SER A 121 7.53 10.65 -2.30
C SER A 121 7.33 9.21 -1.82
N LEU A 122 7.42 8.95 -0.51
CA LEU A 122 7.10 7.64 0.07
C LEU A 122 5.61 7.34 0.03
N LYS A 123 4.75 8.35 0.18
CA LYS A 123 3.30 8.19 0.00
C LYS A 123 2.99 7.72 -1.42
N MET A 124 3.58 8.38 -2.42
CA MET A 124 3.43 7.98 -3.84
C MET A 124 3.99 6.59 -4.10
N LEU A 125 5.12 6.23 -3.52
CA LEU A 125 5.72 4.90 -3.64
C LEU A 125 4.80 3.83 -3.01
N ALA A 126 4.24 4.08 -1.84
CA ALA A 126 3.29 3.16 -1.18
C ALA A 126 2.02 2.94 -2.03
N LEU A 127 1.47 4.00 -2.62
CA LEU A 127 0.32 3.90 -3.54
C LEU A 127 0.68 3.11 -4.80
N SER A 128 1.90 3.29 -5.33
CA SER A 128 2.41 2.49 -6.46
C SER A 128 2.53 1.01 -6.10
N PHE A 129 2.89 0.69 -4.87
CA PHE A 129 2.90 -0.70 -4.39
C PHE A 129 1.49 -1.29 -4.31
N LEU A 130 0.49 -0.50 -3.91
CA LEU A 130 -0.91 -0.95 -3.93
C LEU A 130 -1.38 -1.24 -5.37
N LEU A 131 -1.00 -0.42 -6.36
CA LEU A 131 -1.26 -0.69 -7.78
C LEU A 131 -0.59 -1.99 -8.22
N LEU A 132 0.69 -2.17 -7.89
CA LEU A 132 1.44 -3.39 -8.23
C LEU A 132 0.75 -4.63 -7.65
N VAL A 133 0.44 -4.61 -6.35
CA VAL A 133 -0.22 -5.74 -5.68
C VAL A 133 -1.63 -5.98 -6.24
N GLY A 134 -2.41 -4.92 -6.50
CA GLY A 134 -3.71 -5.05 -7.15
C GLY A 134 -3.62 -5.75 -8.51
N THR A 135 -2.62 -5.41 -9.32
CA THR A 135 -2.35 -6.07 -10.60
C THR A 135 -1.99 -7.54 -10.43
N VAL A 136 -1.15 -7.85 -9.44
CA VAL A 136 -0.75 -9.24 -9.12
C VAL A 136 -1.96 -10.07 -8.68
N LEU A 137 -2.83 -9.52 -7.84
CA LEU A 137 -4.05 -10.22 -7.39
C LEU A 137 -5.00 -10.52 -8.54
N ILE A 138 -5.15 -9.59 -9.51
CA ILE A 138 -5.93 -9.85 -10.72
C ILE A 138 -5.27 -10.96 -11.56
N ALA A 139 -3.96 -10.92 -11.73
CA ALA A 139 -3.24 -11.97 -12.45
C ALA A 139 -3.41 -13.35 -11.77
N GLU A 140 -3.29 -13.42 -10.45
CA GLU A 140 -3.50 -14.64 -9.67
C GLU A 140 -4.95 -15.16 -9.76
N SER A 141 -5.94 -14.26 -9.86
CA SER A 141 -7.34 -14.65 -10.06
C SER A 141 -7.64 -15.27 -11.44
N LEU A 142 -6.73 -15.08 -12.39
CA LEU A 142 -6.77 -15.65 -13.75
C LEU A 142 -5.78 -16.81 -13.91
N ASP A 143 -5.42 -17.50 -12.83
CA ASP A 143 -4.46 -18.61 -12.79
C ASP A 143 -3.03 -18.27 -13.27
N VAL A 144 -2.70 -16.97 -13.39
CA VAL A 144 -1.34 -16.55 -13.70
C VAL A 144 -0.54 -16.50 -12.41
N HIS A 145 0.18 -17.58 -12.11
CA HIS A 145 0.99 -17.69 -10.89
C HIS A 145 2.27 -16.88 -11.01
N LEU A 146 2.29 -15.71 -10.36
CA LEU A 146 3.49 -14.87 -10.24
C LEU A 146 4.25 -15.22 -8.95
N PRO A 147 5.52 -15.64 -9.05
CA PRO A 147 6.32 -15.88 -7.84
C PRO A 147 6.41 -14.60 -6.99
N LYS A 148 5.82 -14.61 -5.81
CA LYS A 148 5.75 -13.44 -4.89
C LYS A 148 7.12 -12.85 -4.58
N GLY A 149 8.19 -13.66 -4.68
CA GLY A 149 9.57 -13.20 -4.50
C GLY A 149 9.97 -12.05 -5.43
N TYR A 150 9.49 -12.03 -6.68
CA TYR A 150 9.77 -10.92 -7.61
C TYR A 150 9.10 -9.62 -7.17
N VAL A 151 7.86 -9.72 -6.69
CA VAL A 151 7.11 -8.57 -6.18
C VAL A 151 7.80 -7.98 -4.96
N TYR A 152 8.16 -8.82 -3.99
CA TYR A 152 8.87 -8.39 -2.79
C TYR A 152 10.24 -7.80 -3.10
N PHE A 153 10.97 -8.39 -4.05
CA PHE A 153 12.25 -7.85 -4.50
C PHE A 153 12.07 -6.45 -5.14
N ALA A 154 11.10 -6.30 -6.04
CA ALA A 154 10.83 -5.01 -6.69
C ALA A 154 10.45 -3.93 -5.67
N MET A 155 9.61 -4.27 -4.67
CA MET A 155 9.23 -3.37 -3.60
C MET A 155 10.43 -2.97 -2.72
N ALA A 156 11.24 -3.95 -2.30
CA ALA A 156 12.44 -3.71 -1.48
C ALA A 156 13.47 -2.86 -2.24
N PHE A 157 13.69 -3.14 -3.52
CA PHE A 157 14.59 -2.37 -4.38
C PHE A 157 14.11 -0.91 -4.52
N SER A 158 12.82 -0.70 -4.83
CA SER A 158 12.25 0.64 -4.97
C SER A 158 12.33 1.44 -3.67
N LEU A 159 12.08 0.81 -2.52
CA LEU A 159 12.21 1.44 -1.21
C LEU A 159 13.67 1.81 -0.90
N ALA A 160 14.63 0.96 -1.25
CA ALA A 160 16.06 1.24 -1.09
C ALA A 160 16.48 2.44 -1.94
N VAL A 161 16.08 2.48 -3.23
CA VAL A 161 16.35 3.61 -4.13
C VAL A 161 15.75 4.90 -3.58
N GLU A 162 14.49 4.89 -3.13
CA GLU A 162 13.83 6.08 -2.59
C GLU A 162 14.49 6.56 -1.29
N THR A 163 14.93 5.65 -0.43
CA THR A 163 15.67 5.99 0.78
C THR A 163 16.98 6.72 0.45
N ILE A 164 17.71 6.27 -0.58
CA ILE A 164 18.92 6.94 -1.07
C ILE A 164 18.57 8.32 -1.63
N ASN A 165 17.51 8.42 -2.43
CA ASN A 165 17.04 9.67 -3.02
C ASN A 165 16.69 10.72 -1.96
N ILE A 166 15.96 10.34 -0.91
CA ILE A 166 15.64 11.20 0.23
C ILE A 166 16.91 11.71 0.93
N LYS A 167 17.89 10.83 1.18
CA LYS A 167 19.17 11.21 1.79
C LYS A 167 19.93 12.19 0.91
N LEU A 168 20.01 11.96 -0.39
CA LEU A 168 20.67 12.85 -1.35
C LEU A 168 20.00 14.23 -1.41
N ARG A 169 18.67 14.28 -1.51
CA ARG A 169 17.91 15.53 -1.52
C ARG A 169 18.15 16.34 -0.24
N THR A 170 18.14 15.68 0.91
CA THR A 170 18.40 16.35 2.21
C THR A 170 19.83 16.89 2.29
N ALA A 171 20.83 16.12 1.82
CA ALA A 171 22.22 16.56 1.78
C ALA A 171 22.42 17.76 0.83
N MET A 172 21.80 17.73 -0.36
CA MET A 172 21.85 18.85 -1.32
C MET A 172 21.17 20.10 -0.78
N ALA A 173 20.01 19.97 -0.13
CA ALA A 173 19.30 21.08 0.48
C ALA A 173 20.13 21.76 1.61
N LYS A 174 20.83 20.94 2.41
CA LYS A 174 21.75 21.46 3.46
C LYS A 174 22.94 22.21 2.84
N LYS A 175 23.52 21.68 1.77
CA LYS A 175 24.64 22.32 1.06
C LYS A 175 24.21 23.65 0.42
N ARG A 176 23.01 23.71 -0.18
CA ARG A 176 22.45 24.92 -0.78
C ARG A 176 22.25 26.05 0.25
N LYS A 177 21.75 25.72 1.44
CA LYS A 177 21.60 26.70 2.55
C LYS A 177 22.94 27.27 3.04
N GLN A 178 24.03 26.52 2.89
CA GLN A 178 25.37 26.98 3.26
C GLN A 178 26.01 27.84 2.16
N THR A 179 25.51 27.79 0.92
CA THR A 179 26.04 28.50 -0.26
C THR A 179 25.18 29.71 -0.64
N ASP A 180 24.14 30.05 0.11
CA ASP A 180 23.40 31.29 -0.15
C ASP A 180 24.36 32.47 -0.01
N PRO A 181 24.51 33.31 -1.08
CA PRO A 181 25.42 34.43 -1.03
C PRO A 181 24.98 35.37 0.09
N VAL A 182 25.92 35.73 0.95
CA VAL A 182 25.74 36.79 1.97
C VAL A 182 25.22 38.01 1.25
N LYS A 183 23.95 38.39 1.46
CA LYS A 183 23.42 39.67 0.97
C LYS A 183 24.27 40.79 1.59
N LEU A 184 25.24 41.24 0.84
CA LEU A 184 25.95 42.45 1.20
C LEU A 184 24.93 43.59 1.20
N ARG A 185 24.51 43.99 2.38
CA ARG A 185 23.69 45.18 2.60
C ARG A 185 24.57 46.36 2.21
N LYS A 186 24.41 46.83 0.98
CA LYS A 186 25.02 48.08 0.55
C LYS A 186 24.18 49.19 1.19
N ASP A 187 24.53 49.57 2.41
CA ASP A 187 24.12 50.86 2.96
C ASP A 187 24.81 51.92 2.11
N ILE A 188 24.08 52.54 1.23
CA ILE A 188 24.52 53.75 0.52
C ILE A 188 24.24 54.88 1.50
N PRO A 189 25.25 55.48 2.12
CA PRO A 189 25.05 56.70 2.92
C PRO A 189 24.85 57.86 1.95
N GLY A 190 23.70 58.49 1.99
CA GLY A 190 23.48 59.81 1.42
C GLY A 190 22.90 59.87 0.01
N GLN A 191 21.58 59.95 -0.07
CA GLN A 191 20.85 60.94 -0.90
C GLN A 191 19.54 61.26 -0.18
#